data_d9626e249e652c5a2ece726caad2c3fa
#
_entry.id   d9626e249e652c5a2ece726caad2c3fa
#
_cell.length_a   1.000
_cell.length_b   1.000
_cell.length_c   1.000
_cell.angle_alpha   90.00
_cell.angle_beta   90.00
_cell.angle_gamma   90.00
#
_symmetry.space_group_name_H-M   'P 1'
#
loop_
_entity.id
_entity.type
_entity.pdbx_description
1 polymer ?
#
loop_
_entity_poly.entity_id
_entity_poly.type
_entity_poly.pdbx_seq_one_letter_code
_entity_poly.pdbx_strand_id
1 'polypeptide(L)'
;MNPQDIKTTVKTFILSEYLPGEDPAALTDTTPLMTTGILDSIAVLKVVTFLENQFQITIEPHEAVVENLNTLSDIVRLVTAKQQ
;
A
#
# COMPACT_ATOMS: atom_id res chain seq x y z
N MET A 1 4.18 -6.72 -13.53
CA MET A 1 5.17 -6.58 -12.44
C MET A 1 5.06 -7.77 -11.51
N ASN A 2 6.18 -8.28 -11.01
CA ASN A 2 6.10 -9.37 -10.05
C ASN A 2 5.80 -8.84 -8.64
N PRO A 3 5.34 -9.70 -7.71
CA PRO A 3 4.96 -9.24 -6.37
C PRO A 3 6.09 -8.54 -5.60
N GLN A 4 7.34 -8.94 -5.80
CA GLN A 4 8.48 -8.31 -5.12
C GLN A 4 8.67 -6.87 -5.60
N ASP A 5 8.52 -6.61 -6.89
CA ASP A 5 8.63 -5.26 -7.46
C ASP A 5 7.47 -4.39 -6.99
N ILE A 6 6.27 -4.95 -6.91
CA ILE A 6 5.10 -4.24 -6.40
C ILE A 6 5.36 -3.83 -4.95
N LYS A 7 5.84 -4.76 -4.13
CA LYS A 7 6.13 -4.50 -2.72
C LYS A 7 7.16 -3.39 -2.56
N THR A 8 8.26 -3.46 -3.32
CA THR A 8 9.32 -2.45 -3.24
C THR A 8 8.80 -1.07 -3.61
N THR A 9 8.01 -0.98 -4.68
CA THR A 9 7.43 0.28 -5.14
C THR A 9 6.50 0.89 -4.10
N VAL A 10 5.60 0.08 -3.55
CA VAL A 10 4.64 0.55 -2.55
C VAL A 10 5.34 0.93 -1.25
N LYS A 11 6.28 0.11 -0.80
CA LYS A 11 7.05 0.39 0.41
C LYS A 11 7.79 1.71 0.31
N THR A 12 8.44 1.97 -0.83
CA THR A 12 9.18 3.22 -1.06
C THR A 12 8.23 4.41 -0.97
N PHE A 13 7.04 4.31 -1.57
CA PHE A 13 6.05 5.37 -1.52
C PHE A 13 5.62 5.66 -0.08
N ILE A 14 5.27 4.62 0.67
CA ILE A 14 4.80 4.79 2.05
C ILE A 14 5.90 5.37 2.94
N LEU A 15 7.13 4.89 2.81
CA LEU A 15 8.24 5.40 3.60
C LEU A 15 8.49 6.88 3.32
N SER A 16 8.49 7.30 2.06
CA SER A 16 8.79 8.69 1.72
C SER A 16 7.66 9.64 2.06
N GLU A 17 6.40 9.20 1.96
CA GLU A 17 5.25 10.08 2.20
C GLU A 17 4.82 10.13 3.66
N TYR A 18 4.94 9.01 4.39
CA TYR A 18 4.33 8.90 5.72
C TYR A 18 5.31 8.57 6.83
N LEU A 19 6.51 8.08 6.49
CA LEU A 19 7.51 7.68 7.47
C LEU A 19 8.89 8.23 7.10
N PRO A 20 9.00 9.53 6.76
CA PRO A 20 10.30 10.09 6.37
C PRO A 20 11.27 10.00 7.55
N GLY A 21 12.50 9.55 7.25
CA GLY A 21 13.53 9.42 8.26
C GLY A 21 13.49 8.11 9.05
N GLU A 22 12.47 7.28 8.85
CA GLU A 22 12.42 5.98 9.51
C GLU A 22 13.30 4.97 8.79
N ASP A 23 13.86 4.03 9.55
CA ASP A 23 14.62 2.92 8.99
C ASP A 23 13.66 2.08 8.12
N PRO A 24 14.00 1.82 6.84
CA PRO A 24 13.17 0.96 6.01
C PRO A 24 12.85 -0.40 6.63
N ALA A 25 13.73 -0.93 7.47
CA ALA A 25 13.50 -2.19 8.15
C ALA A 25 12.35 -2.12 9.17
N ALA A 26 11.95 -0.92 9.60
CA ALA A 26 10.82 -0.76 10.51
C ALA A 26 9.48 -1.03 9.83
N LEU A 27 9.43 -0.95 8.50
CA LEU A 27 8.22 -1.25 7.73
C LEU A 27 8.35 -2.64 7.10
N THR A 28 7.76 -3.62 7.75
CA THR A 28 7.79 -5.01 7.27
C THR A 28 6.52 -5.36 6.50
N ASP A 29 6.48 -6.56 5.93
CA ASP A 29 5.34 -7.04 5.16
C ASP A 29 4.05 -7.11 6.00
N THR A 30 4.17 -7.25 7.31
CA THR A 30 3.04 -7.43 8.21
C THR A 30 2.83 -6.27 9.17
N THR A 31 3.58 -5.17 9.01
CA THR A 31 3.39 -3.97 9.84
C THR A 31 2.00 -3.41 9.60
N PRO A 32 1.15 -3.27 10.63
CA PRO A 32 -0.18 -2.69 10.46
C PRO A 32 -0.07 -1.21 10.07
N LEU A 33 -0.74 -0.82 9.01
CA LEU A 33 -0.68 0.55 8.50
C LEU A 33 -1.91 1.37 8.90
N MET A 34 -3.09 0.79 8.73
CA MET A 34 -4.35 1.49 9.01
C MET A 34 -4.72 1.43 10.49
N THR A 35 -4.56 0.28 11.12
CA THR A 35 -4.96 0.10 12.52
C THR A 35 -4.04 0.82 13.50
N THR A 36 -2.81 1.17 13.08
CA THR A 36 -1.87 1.94 13.91
C THR A 36 -1.95 3.44 13.64
N GLY A 37 -2.75 3.86 12.64
CA GLY A 37 -2.87 5.27 12.28
C GLY A 37 -1.78 5.81 11.37
N ILE A 38 -0.86 4.96 10.89
CA ILE A 38 0.13 5.39 9.89
C ILE A 38 -0.60 5.89 8.64
N LEU A 39 -1.64 5.16 8.22
CA LEU A 39 -2.49 5.57 7.11
C LEU A 39 -3.88 5.93 7.68
N ASP A 40 -4.18 7.22 7.74
CA ASP A 40 -5.53 7.70 8.07
C ASP A 40 -6.39 7.71 6.79
N SER A 41 -7.62 8.21 6.90
CA SER A 41 -8.56 8.21 5.76
C SER A 41 -8.03 8.94 4.54
N ILE A 42 -7.37 10.09 4.76
CA ILE A 42 -6.81 10.87 3.66
C ILE A 42 -5.62 10.14 3.05
N ALA A 43 -4.76 9.55 3.89
CA ALA A 43 -3.60 8.80 3.43
C ALA A 43 -4.04 7.60 2.60
N VAL A 44 -5.11 6.91 3.01
CA VAL A 44 -5.64 5.77 2.25
C VAL A 44 -6.06 6.20 0.84
N LEU A 45 -6.72 7.35 0.71
CA LEU A 45 -7.09 7.87 -0.61
C LEU A 45 -5.86 8.13 -1.49
N LYS A 46 -4.80 8.68 -0.90
CA LYS A 46 -3.55 8.92 -1.63
C LYS A 46 -2.88 7.63 -2.05
N VAL A 47 -2.87 6.63 -1.18
CA VAL A 47 -2.31 5.32 -1.51
C VAL A 47 -3.10 4.68 -2.65
N VAL A 48 -4.43 4.71 -2.59
CA VAL A 48 -5.28 4.16 -3.67
C VAL A 48 -4.97 4.85 -4.99
N THR A 49 -4.90 6.18 -5.00
CA THR A 49 -4.59 6.94 -6.22
C THR A 49 -3.20 6.57 -6.75
N PHE A 50 -2.22 6.44 -5.86
CA PHE A 50 -0.88 6.02 -6.25
C PHE A 50 -0.90 4.65 -6.91
N LEU A 51 -1.59 3.68 -6.30
CA LEU A 51 -1.67 2.32 -6.83
C LEU A 51 -2.33 2.30 -8.21
N GLU A 52 -3.42 3.04 -8.37
CA GLU A 52 -4.12 3.09 -9.65
C GLU A 52 -3.24 3.66 -10.76
N ASN A 53 -2.53 4.74 -10.46
CA ASN A 53 -1.67 5.38 -11.45
C ASN A 53 -0.41 4.57 -11.73
N GLN A 54 0.21 4.04 -10.68
CA GLN A 54 1.48 3.32 -10.80
C GLN A 54 1.33 1.99 -11.52
N PHE A 55 0.25 1.27 -11.24
CA PHE A 55 0.05 -0.09 -11.76
C PHE A 55 -1.03 -0.19 -12.83
N GLN A 56 -1.64 0.94 -13.21
CA GLN A 56 -2.68 0.99 -14.24
C GLN A 56 -3.84 0.05 -13.92
N ILE A 57 -4.34 0.16 -12.69
CA ILE A 57 -5.46 -0.64 -12.19
C ILE A 57 -6.56 0.29 -11.70
N THR A 58 -7.75 -0.26 -11.47
CA THR A 58 -8.86 0.47 -10.86
C THR A 58 -9.22 -0.20 -9.55
N ILE A 59 -9.23 0.57 -8.46
CA ILE A 59 -9.61 0.07 -7.13
C ILE A 59 -10.97 0.65 -6.79
N GLU A 60 -11.96 -0.22 -6.64
CA GLU A 60 -13.32 0.20 -6.30
C GLU A 60 -13.39 0.62 -4.83
N PRO A 61 -14.34 1.51 -4.46
CA PRO A 61 -14.45 1.96 -3.06
C PRO A 61 -14.59 0.82 -2.05
N HIS A 62 -15.32 -0.24 -2.41
CA HIS A 62 -15.50 -1.38 -1.50
C HIS A 62 -14.23 -2.21 -1.32
N GLU A 63 -13.22 -2.01 -2.17
CA GLU A 63 -11.93 -2.69 -2.08
C GLU A 63 -10.93 -1.91 -1.24
N ALA A 64 -11.18 -0.63 -1.01
CA ALA A 64 -10.28 0.26 -0.25
C ALA A 64 -10.59 0.16 1.25
N VAL A 65 -10.43 -1.03 1.80
CA VAL A 65 -10.79 -1.36 3.17
C VAL A 65 -9.59 -1.95 3.91
N VAL A 66 -9.71 -2.02 5.23
CA VAL A 66 -8.63 -2.49 6.12
C VAL A 66 -8.11 -3.87 5.69
N GLU A 67 -8.99 -4.78 5.32
CA GLU A 67 -8.61 -6.14 4.94
C GLU A 67 -7.67 -6.18 3.73
N ASN A 68 -7.71 -5.15 2.90
CA ASN A 68 -6.92 -5.10 1.68
C ASN A 68 -5.72 -4.16 1.75
N LEU A 69 -5.70 -3.23 2.70
CA LEU A 69 -4.70 -2.15 2.70
C LEU A 69 -3.93 -2.01 4.01
N ASN A 70 -4.17 -2.90 4.99
CA ASN A 70 -3.56 -2.74 6.30
C ASN A 70 -2.08 -3.12 6.35
N THR A 71 -1.60 -3.96 5.45
CA THR A 71 -0.19 -4.38 5.41
C THR A 71 0.33 -4.36 3.98
N LEU A 72 1.67 -4.36 3.84
CA LEU A 72 2.27 -4.47 2.50
C LEU A 72 1.82 -5.76 1.81
N SER A 73 1.77 -6.88 2.54
CA SER A 73 1.30 -8.14 1.98
C SER A 73 -0.11 -8.03 1.42
N ASP A 74 -1.00 -7.37 2.15
CA ASP A 74 -2.38 -7.17 1.71
C ASP A 74 -2.43 -6.33 0.43
N ILE A 75 -1.66 -5.24 0.40
CA ILE A 75 -1.63 -4.35 -0.77
C ILE A 75 -1.09 -5.08 -1.99
N VAL A 76 0.00 -5.83 -1.82
CA VAL A 76 0.58 -6.61 -2.93
C VAL A 76 -0.44 -7.62 -3.46
N ARG A 77 -1.16 -8.28 -2.58
CA ARG A 77 -2.19 -9.25 -2.98
C ARG A 77 -3.30 -8.56 -3.80
N LEU A 78 -3.75 -7.39 -3.34
CA LEU A 78 -4.77 -6.63 -4.05
C LEU A 78 -4.29 -6.23 -5.44
N VAL A 79 -3.11 -5.64 -5.54
CA VAL A 79 -2.55 -5.18 -6.82
C VAL A 79 -2.38 -6.37 -7.76
N THR A 80 -1.83 -7.48 -7.26
CA THR A 80 -1.60 -8.67 -8.07
C THR A 80 -2.94 -9.20 -8.63
N ALA A 81 -3.98 -9.23 -7.81
CA ALA A 81 -5.30 -9.69 -8.26
C ALA A 81 -5.90 -8.76 -9.33
N LYS A 82 -5.67 -7.46 -9.20
CA LYS A 82 -6.19 -6.48 -10.17
C LYS A 82 -5.45 -6.50 -11.49
N GLN A 83 -4.21 -6.99 -11.52
CA GLN A 83 -3.41 -7.08 -12.74
C GLN A 83 -3.71 -8.32 -13.57
N GLN A 84 -4.47 -9.25 -13.05
CA GLN A 84 -4.84 -10.49 -13.76
C GLN A 84 -6.05 -10.28 -14.66
#